data_ba6fb8918c12296cee65b5669b7cdf58
#
_entry.id   ba6fb8918c12296cee65b5669b7cdf58
#
_cell.length_a   1.000
_cell.length_b   1.000
_cell.length_c   1.000
_cell.angle_alpha   90.00
_cell.angle_beta   90.00
_cell.angle_gamma   90.00
#
_symmetry.space_group_name_H-M   'P 1'
#
loop_
_entity.id
_entity.type
_entity.pdbx_description
1 polymer ?
#
loop_
_entity_poly.entity_id
_entity_poly.type
_entity_poly.pdbx_seq_one_letter_code
_entity_poly.pdbx_strand_id
1 'polypeptide(L)'
;MFEIHADASLWDAPFPAIGNRTPLEVIGGPMAGDPALRDRLSGEYGARLIGHLMPWLIFGKDTDNPELKAYWAEQGIRKEMHVCKDNPEKTWLSYVPEKAARSGSLCPVWFINHARGRDLLDVEGWGFVQIAAEKQIIVLTVEEGNSEENIRETLRKAAEKYPADLSRIYLVGHSFSGSCAGRIAVSEPERYAGLCMLGSQYSGLDSTEKETERVRKYRIPRIDVHGTAEKILPFNRDSGIPASPKVVENVTPTDMGKEACWREQTFWRTINGCRSFKLEDTENIQQTSRDIVEQKIGTLLENTEVRILGGVPHYIGDVTDETGQAMIRHVGVEGAPHYPSAYCAELAWDFLHRFSRDQHTGELRYEPD
;
A
#
# COMPACT_ATOMS: atom_id res chain seq x y z
N MET A 1 26.48 12.03 -11.32
CA MET A 1 25.94 10.64 -11.36
C MET A 1 26.04 10.11 -9.94
N PHE A 2 24.95 10.16 -9.18
CA PHE A 2 24.90 9.56 -7.85
C PHE A 2 24.61 8.05 -8.06
N GLU A 3 25.65 7.22 -8.17
CA GLU A 3 25.49 5.79 -7.99
C GLU A 3 25.14 5.54 -6.52
N ILE A 4 23.86 5.40 -6.24
CA ILE A 4 23.37 5.01 -4.92
C ILE A 4 23.60 3.50 -4.81
N HIS A 5 24.78 3.11 -4.38
CA HIS A 5 25.01 1.74 -3.96
C HIS A 5 24.29 1.54 -2.62
N ALA A 6 23.17 0.84 -2.67
CA ALA A 6 22.46 0.41 -1.48
C ALA A 6 23.32 -0.64 -0.75
N ASP A 7 24.09 -0.20 0.24
CA ASP A 7 24.93 -1.06 1.09
C ASP A 7 24.19 -1.27 2.43
N ALA A 8 24.27 -2.49 2.95
CA ALA A 8 23.71 -2.84 4.24
C ALA A 8 24.27 -2.00 5.41
N SER A 9 25.47 -1.41 5.26
CA SER A 9 26.03 -0.48 6.26
C SER A 9 25.19 0.80 6.42
N LEU A 10 24.40 1.18 5.41
CA LEU A 10 23.54 2.36 5.46
C LEU A 10 22.38 2.23 6.46
N TRP A 11 22.02 1.00 6.85
CA TRP A 11 20.99 0.80 7.87
C TRP A 11 21.33 1.43 9.22
N ASP A 12 22.61 1.54 9.55
CA ASP A 12 23.12 2.09 10.79
C ASP A 12 23.68 3.52 10.63
N ALA A 13 23.68 4.07 9.42
CA ALA A 13 24.18 5.42 9.17
C ALA A 13 23.11 6.45 9.53
N PRO A 14 23.44 7.49 10.32
CA PRO A 14 22.51 8.57 10.62
C PRO A 14 22.36 9.50 9.42
N PHE A 15 21.13 9.88 9.08
CA PHE A 15 20.84 10.83 8.00
C PHE A 15 20.24 12.13 8.54
N PRO A 16 20.80 13.30 8.20
CA PRO A 16 20.26 14.61 8.63
C PRO A 16 18.82 14.84 8.21
N ALA A 17 18.46 14.40 7.03
CA ALA A 17 17.11 14.52 6.46
C ALA A 17 16.01 13.90 7.33
N ILE A 18 16.33 12.87 8.10
CA ILE A 18 15.42 12.19 9.03
C ILE A 18 15.73 12.48 10.50
N GLY A 19 16.36 13.64 10.78
CA GLY A 19 16.67 14.07 12.15
C GLY A 19 17.81 13.32 12.81
N ASN A 20 18.83 12.96 12.04
CA ASN A 20 20.00 12.16 12.47
C ASN A 20 19.64 10.77 13.03
N ARG A 21 18.46 10.26 12.69
CA ARG A 21 18.11 8.86 12.93
C ARG A 21 18.71 7.95 11.86
N THR A 22 18.81 6.68 12.16
CA THR A 22 19.19 5.66 11.19
C THR A 22 17.95 5.16 10.42
N PRO A 23 18.08 4.68 9.18
CA PRO A 23 16.99 4.01 8.48
C PRO A 23 16.41 2.84 9.28
N LEU A 24 17.26 2.09 9.97
CA LEU A 24 16.82 0.99 10.83
C LEU A 24 15.87 1.45 11.95
N GLU A 25 16.15 2.60 12.60
CA GLU A 25 15.26 3.18 13.62
C GLU A 25 13.93 3.63 13.04
N VAL A 26 13.95 4.18 11.81
CA VAL A 26 12.74 4.66 11.14
C VAL A 26 11.84 3.51 10.70
N ILE A 27 12.42 2.51 10.03
CA ILE A 27 11.69 1.37 9.46
C ILE A 27 11.32 0.34 10.53
N GLY A 28 12.28 0.02 11.38
CA GLY A 28 12.12 -1.00 12.42
C GLY A 28 11.20 -0.55 13.55
N GLY A 29 11.15 0.75 13.84
CA GLY A 29 10.39 1.26 14.99
C GLY A 29 10.70 0.48 16.26
N PRO A 30 9.70 -0.16 16.91
CA PRO A 30 9.92 -0.96 18.12
C PRO A 30 10.85 -2.17 17.92
N MET A 31 11.07 -2.60 16.67
CA MET A 31 11.92 -3.74 16.31
C MET A 31 13.35 -3.35 15.91
N ALA A 32 13.71 -2.08 15.94
CA ALA A 32 15.03 -1.62 15.48
C ALA A 32 16.22 -2.31 16.19
N GLY A 33 16.01 -2.76 17.44
CA GLY A 33 16.99 -3.53 18.20
C GLY A 33 16.95 -5.06 17.98
N ASP A 34 16.04 -5.57 17.13
CA ASP A 34 15.88 -7.00 16.92
C ASP A 34 16.95 -7.54 15.96
N PRO A 35 17.83 -8.49 16.42
CA PRO A 35 18.85 -9.08 15.57
C PRO A 35 18.27 -9.78 14.32
N ALA A 36 17.08 -10.37 14.41
CA ALA A 36 16.44 -11.06 13.29
C ALA A 36 15.99 -10.07 12.19
N LEU A 37 15.56 -8.86 12.55
CA LEU A 37 15.28 -7.81 11.58
C LEU A 37 16.59 -7.37 10.89
N ARG A 38 17.66 -7.17 11.66
CA ARG A 38 18.96 -6.75 11.13
C ARG A 38 19.54 -7.77 10.14
N ASP A 39 19.47 -9.05 10.49
CA ASP A 39 19.90 -10.14 9.62
C ASP A 39 19.13 -10.14 8.29
N ARG A 40 17.81 -9.95 8.35
CA ARG A 40 16.96 -9.85 7.16
C ARG A 40 17.30 -8.65 6.27
N LEU A 41 17.61 -7.51 6.86
CA LEU A 41 17.98 -6.30 6.14
C LEU A 41 19.44 -6.33 5.61
N SER A 42 20.23 -7.32 5.95
CA SER A 42 21.60 -7.49 5.44
C SER A 42 21.67 -8.05 4.01
N GLY A 43 20.58 -8.64 3.50
CA GLY A 43 20.52 -9.29 2.19
C GLY A 43 19.94 -8.41 1.08
N GLU A 44 19.59 -9.04 -0.05
CA GLU A 44 19.03 -8.39 -1.23
C GLU A 44 17.73 -7.64 -0.91
N TYR A 45 16.86 -8.20 -0.07
CA TYR A 45 15.64 -7.56 0.39
C TYR A 45 15.93 -6.20 1.05
N GLY A 46 16.89 -6.16 1.95
CA GLY A 46 17.28 -4.93 2.63
C GLY A 46 17.98 -3.94 1.70
N ALA A 47 18.85 -4.41 0.80
CA ALA A 47 19.48 -3.56 -0.22
C ALA A 47 18.43 -2.88 -1.12
N ARG A 48 17.39 -3.61 -1.52
CA ARG A 48 16.28 -3.06 -2.29
C ARG A 48 15.48 -2.02 -1.50
N LEU A 49 15.13 -2.35 -0.25
CA LEU A 49 14.36 -1.46 0.61
C LEU A 49 15.10 -0.15 0.90
N ILE A 50 16.40 -0.24 1.25
CA ILE A 50 17.21 0.97 1.45
C ILE A 50 17.33 1.79 0.16
N GLY A 51 17.42 1.14 -1.00
CA GLY A 51 17.41 1.81 -2.30
C GLY A 51 16.14 2.63 -2.54
N HIS A 52 14.97 2.12 -2.14
CA HIS A 52 13.72 2.89 -2.19
C HIS A 52 13.75 4.12 -1.28
N LEU A 53 14.39 4.00 -0.11
CA LEU A 53 14.45 5.10 0.86
C LEU A 53 15.46 6.20 0.48
N MET A 54 16.45 5.89 -0.34
CA MET A 54 17.57 6.80 -0.62
C MET A 54 17.15 8.21 -1.06
N PRO A 55 16.16 8.41 -1.96
CA PRO A 55 15.72 9.76 -2.31
C PRO A 55 15.29 10.57 -1.07
N TRP A 56 14.49 9.95 -0.20
CA TRP A 56 14.04 10.59 1.03
C TRP A 56 15.17 10.81 2.05
N LEU A 57 16.08 9.86 2.19
CA LEU A 57 17.22 9.95 3.11
C LEU A 57 18.20 11.05 2.71
N ILE A 58 18.40 11.27 1.42
CA ILE A 58 19.34 12.28 0.89
C ILE A 58 18.69 13.67 0.84
N PHE A 59 17.49 13.77 0.27
CA PHE A 59 16.87 15.05 -0.06
C PHE A 59 15.89 15.54 1.00
N GLY A 60 15.44 14.66 1.89
CA GLY A 60 14.54 14.99 3.00
C GLY A 60 13.22 15.57 2.52
N LYS A 61 12.82 16.71 3.12
CA LYS A 61 11.52 17.33 2.87
C LYS A 61 11.47 18.25 1.65
N ASP A 62 12.59 18.47 0.97
CA ASP A 62 12.64 19.36 -0.18
C ASP A 62 12.09 18.67 -1.44
N THR A 63 10.76 18.66 -1.54
CA THR A 63 10.03 18.03 -2.63
C THR A 63 10.29 18.66 -4.00
N ASP A 64 10.78 19.89 -4.05
CA ASP A 64 11.06 20.62 -5.29
C ASP A 64 12.55 20.70 -5.64
N ASN A 65 13.38 19.94 -4.94
CA ASN A 65 14.82 19.91 -5.11
C ASN A 65 15.20 19.54 -6.56
N PRO A 66 16.03 20.36 -7.26
CA PRO A 66 16.45 20.08 -8.64
C PRO A 66 17.24 18.76 -8.81
N GLU A 67 18.07 18.39 -7.83
CA GLU A 67 18.85 17.15 -7.86
C GLU A 67 17.94 15.93 -7.73
N LEU A 68 16.90 16.00 -6.89
CA LEU A 68 15.89 14.98 -6.77
C LEU A 68 15.07 14.82 -8.07
N LYS A 69 14.75 15.93 -8.74
CA LYS A 69 14.12 15.88 -10.06
C LYS A 69 15.02 15.23 -11.11
N ALA A 70 16.31 15.56 -11.10
CA ALA A 70 17.30 14.97 -11.98
C ALA A 70 17.45 13.45 -11.72
N TYR A 71 17.51 13.04 -10.43
CA TYR A 71 17.53 11.63 -10.06
C TYR A 71 16.36 10.86 -10.67
N TRP A 72 15.13 11.37 -10.54
CA TRP A 72 13.96 10.71 -11.13
C TRP A 72 13.95 10.76 -12.67
N ALA A 73 14.45 11.83 -13.28
CA ALA A 73 14.59 11.92 -14.75
C ALA A 73 15.56 10.87 -15.30
N GLU A 74 16.65 10.57 -14.61
CA GLU A 74 17.57 9.46 -14.95
C GLU A 74 16.88 8.10 -14.88
N GLN A 75 15.86 7.95 -14.01
CA GLN A 75 15.01 6.75 -13.94
C GLN A 75 13.85 6.75 -14.97
N GLY A 76 13.79 7.74 -15.87
CA GLY A 76 12.73 7.86 -16.87
C GLY A 76 11.41 8.41 -16.32
N ILE A 77 11.45 9.09 -15.17
CA ILE A 77 10.29 9.68 -14.48
C ILE A 77 10.41 11.19 -14.44
N ARG A 78 9.40 11.90 -14.94
CA ARG A 78 9.23 13.33 -14.74
C ARG A 78 8.50 13.59 -13.42
N LYS A 79 9.21 14.11 -12.43
CA LYS A 79 8.64 14.55 -11.15
C LYS A 79 8.27 16.03 -11.22
N GLU A 80 7.05 16.36 -10.84
CA GLU A 80 6.59 17.76 -10.72
C GLU A 80 5.83 17.96 -9.41
N MET A 81 6.06 19.13 -8.77
CA MET A 81 5.27 19.61 -7.64
C MET A 81 4.29 20.67 -8.12
N HIS A 82 3.03 20.54 -7.75
CA HIS A 82 1.93 21.42 -8.10
C HIS A 82 1.46 22.17 -6.86
N VAL A 83 2.09 23.33 -6.60
CA VAL A 83 1.79 24.13 -5.41
C VAL A 83 0.44 24.81 -5.53
N CYS A 84 -0.42 24.62 -4.55
CA CYS A 84 -1.66 25.36 -4.38
C CYS A 84 -1.43 26.46 -3.34
N LYS A 85 -1.19 27.72 -3.81
CA LYS A 85 -0.85 28.83 -2.94
C LYS A 85 -1.95 29.22 -1.95
N ASP A 86 -3.21 29.09 -2.39
CA ASP A 86 -4.39 29.46 -1.60
C ASP A 86 -4.79 28.38 -0.59
N ASN A 87 -4.38 27.15 -0.82
CA ASN A 87 -4.61 26.01 0.07
C ASN A 87 -3.46 24.99 -0.02
N PRO A 88 -2.46 25.09 0.87
CA PRO A 88 -1.32 24.17 0.87
C PRO A 88 -1.70 22.67 0.95
N GLU A 89 -2.82 22.33 1.58
CA GLU A 89 -3.32 20.96 1.70
C GLU A 89 -3.68 20.34 0.33
N LYS A 90 -3.90 21.18 -0.69
CA LYS A 90 -4.14 20.79 -2.09
C LYS A 90 -2.86 20.79 -2.95
N THR A 91 -1.70 20.99 -2.36
CA THR A 91 -0.41 20.80 -3.04
C THR A 91 -0.21 19.31 -3.33
N TRP A 92 0.19 18.98 -4.54
CA TRP A 92 0.33 17.59 -4.95
C TRP A 92 1.58 17.33 -5.78
N LEU A 93 2.04 16.08 -5.78
CA LEU A 93 3.15 15.59 -6.57
C LEU A 93 2.65 14.65 -7.67
N SER A 94 3.30 14.72 -8.82
CA SER A 94 3.15 13.77 -9.90
C SER A 94 4.50 13.19 -10.33
N TYR A 95 4.49 11.89 -10.58
CA TYR A 95 5.59 11.13 -11.16
C TYR A 95 5.07 10.49 -12.43
N VAL A 96 5.52 11.01 -13.57
CA VAL A 96 4.97 10.65 -14.89
C VAL A 96 6.05 9.97 -15.71
N PRO A 97 5.83 8.74 -16.22
CA PRO A 97 6.78 8.11 -17.13
C PRO A 97 7.05 9.00 -18.34
N GLU A 98 8.32 9.30 -18.61
CA GLU A 98 8.69 10.20 -19.72
C GLU A 98 8.22 9.66 -21.09
N LYS A 99 8.26 8.33 -21.26
CA LYS A 99 7.78 7.68 -22.48
C LYS A 99 6.29 7.94 -22.70
N ALA A 100 5.47 7.82 -21.66
CA ALA A 100 4.04 8.11 -21.73
C ALA A 100 3.77 9.59 -21.99
N ALA A 101 4.49 10.48 -21.29
CA ALA A 101 4.37 11.92 -21.50
C ALA A 101 4.66 12.36 -22.94
N ARG A 102 5.57 11.65 -23.65
CA ARG A 102 5.93 11.92 -25.05
C ARG A 102 4.95 11.29 -26.04
N SER A 103 4.49 10.07 -25.80
CA SER A 103 3.62 9.32 -26.72
C SER A 103 2.15 9.68 -26.58
N GLY A 104 1.72 10.22 -25.45
CA GLY A 104 0.30 10.42 -25.10
C GLY A 104 -0.46 9.11 -24.80
N SER A 105 0.26 7.98 -24.67
CA SER A 105 -0.37 6.71 -24.31
C SER A 105 -0.96 6.76 -22.92
N LEU A 106 -2.22 6.36 -22.77
CA LEU A 106 -2.90 6.33 -21.48
C LEU A 106 -2.19 5.39 -20.51
N CYS A 107 -1.98 5.88 -19.29
CA CYS A 107 -1.31 5.17 -18.20
C CYS A 107 -2.23 4.99 -17.01
N PRO A 108 -2.26 3.80 -16.39
CA PRO A 108 -2.88 3.60 -15.09
C PRO A 108 -2.37 4.60 -14.05
N VAL A 109 -3.17 4.84 -13.03
CA VAL A 109 -2.85 5.78 -11.97
C VAL A 109 -2.74 5.04 -10.63
N TRP A 110 -1.60 5.15 -9.98
CA TRP A 110 -1.48 4.90 -8.56
C TRP A 110 -1.73 6.21 -7.81
N PHE A 111 -2.79 6.26 -7.04
CA PHE A 111 -3.02 7.38 -6.13
C PHE A 111 -2.61 6.97 -4.72
N ILE A 112 -1.50 7.52 -4.25
CA ILE A 112 -0.95 7.20 -2.94
C ILE A 112 -1.52 8.17 -1.92
N ASN A 113 -2.35 7.66 -1.01
CA ASN A 113 -2.86 8.41 0.12
C ASN A 113 -1.72 8.73 1.09
N HIS A 114 -1.58 10.01 1.37
CA HIS A 114 -0.63 10.53 2.33
C HIS A 114 -1.34 11.14 3.54
N ALA A 115 -0.88 10.83 4.74
CA ALA A 115 -1.48 11.36 5.95
C ALA A 115 -0.95 12.77 6.24
N ARG A 116 -1.84 13.69 6.61
CA ARG A 116 -1.49 15.05 7.04
C ARG A 116 -0.38 15.04 8.09
N GLY A 117 0.58 15.94 7.92
CA GLY A 117 1.72 16.10 8.83
C GLY A 117 2.86 15.09 8.61
N ARG A 118 2.75 14.23 7.60
CA ARG A 118 3.83 13.42 7.07
C ARG A 118 4.55 14.16 5.94
N ASP A 119 5.72 13.68 5.58
CA ASP A 119 6.48 14.18 4.46
C ASP A 119 5.95 13.59 3.14
N LEU A 120 5.59 14.42 2.15
CA LEU A 120 5.17 13.95 0.83
C LEU A 120 6.19 13.03 0.17
N LEU A 121 7.48 13.16 0.48
CA LEU A 121 8.53 12.28 -0.04
C LEU A 121 8.54 10.89 0.60
N ASP A 122 7.85 10.67 1.72
CA ASP A 122 7.74 9.35 2.34
C ASP A 122 7.21 8.31 1.33
N VAL A 123 6.31 8.71 0.44
CA VAL A 123 5.76 7.84 -0.61
C VAL A 123 6.82 7.34 -1.60
N GLU A 124 7.92 8.05 -1.78
CA GLU A 124 9.04 7.62 -2.63
C GLU A 124 9.75 6.38 -2.04
N GLY A 125 9.71 6.22 -0.72
CA GLY A 125 10.29 5.07 -0.01
C GLY A 125 9.46 3.78 -0.12
N TRP A 126 8.27 3.81 -0.72
CA TRP A 126 7.37 2.66 -0.76
C TRP A 126 7.52 1.77 -2.01
N GLY A 127 8.38 2.14 -2.95
CA GLY A 127 8.67 1.35 -4.14
C GLY A 127 7.76 1.60 -5.34
N PHE A 128 6.65 2.32 -5.19
CA PHE A 128 5.69 2.56 -6.28
C PHE A 128 6.22 3.48 -7.38
N VAL A 129 7.02 4.49 -7.02
CA VAL A 129 7.65 5.38 -7.99
C VAL A 129 8.74 4.65 -8.77
N GLN A 130 9.45 3.72 -8.13
CA GLN A 130 10.54 2.97 -8.72
C GLN A 130 10.09 2.09 -9.89
N ILE A 131 8.89 1.51 -9.83
CA ILE A 131 8.37 0.67 -10.92
C ILE A 131 7.57 1.47 -11.97
N ALA A 132 7.30 2.73 -11.72
CA ALA A 132 6.41 3.55 -12.54
C ALA A 132 6.89 3.68 -14.00
N ALA A 133 8.20 3.85 -14.24
CA ALA A 133 8.76 3.97 -15.59
C ALA A 133 8.66 2.66 -16.37
N GLU A 134 8.94 1.53 -15.72
CA GLU A 134 8.86 0.20 -16.33
C GLU A 134 7.43 -0.17 -16.68
N LYS A 135 6.53 -0.02 -15.71
CA LYS A 135 5.12 -0.41 -15.84
C LYS A 135 4.25 0.64 -16.53
N GLN A 136 4.83 1.80 -16.87
CA GLN A 136 4.13 2.93 -17.49
C GLN A 136 2.91 3.38 -16.63
N ILE A 137 3.16 3.69 -15.37
CA ILE A 137 2.15 4.09 -14.39
C ILE A 137 2.40 5.53 -13.97
N ILE A 138 1.36 6.35 -13.89
CA ILE A 138 1.43 7.67 -13.26
C ILE A 138 1.22 7.51 -11.77
N VAL A 139 2.14 8.03 -10.96
CA VAL A 139 2.00 8.07 -9.50
C VAL A 139 1.62 9.48 -9.07
N LEU A 140 0.56 9.59 -8.28
CA LEU A 140 0.04 10.84 -7.73
C LEU A 140 -0.05 10.75 -6.20
N THR A 141 0.22 11.86 -5.53
CA THR A 141 -0.05 12.04 -4.10
C THR A 141 -0.38 13.50 -3.82
N VAL A 142 -1.16 13.78 -2.78
CA VAL A 142 -1.56 15.13 -2.36
C VAL A 142 -1.31 15.30 -0.87
N GLU A 143 -0.98 16.51 -0.42
CA GLU A 143 -0.62 16.83 0.98
C GLU A 143 -1.68 16.35 1.99
N GLU A 144 -2.96 16.59 1.71
CA GLU A 144 -4.07 16.03 2.50
C GLU A 144 -4.77 14.93 1.70
N GLY A 145 -4.13 13.76 1.63
CA GLY A 145 -4.60 12.59 0.89
C GLY A 145 -5.77 11.85 1.54
N ASN A 146 -6.20 12.24 2.74
CA ASN A 146 -7.36 11.64 3.41
C ASN A 146 -8.68 12.36 3.07
N SER A 147 -8.63 13.36 2.17
CA SER A 147 -9.79 14.11 1.67
C SER A 147 -10.21 13.60 0.30
N GLU A 148 -11.43 13.09 0.20
CA GLU A 148 -12.06 12.67 -1.07
C GLU A 148 -12.08 13.82 -2.10
N GLU A 149 -12.35 15.04 -1.64
CA GLU A 149 -12.36 16.23 -2.49
C GLU A 149 -10.98 16.50 -3.09
N ASN A 150 -9.93 16.46 -2.27
CA ASN A 150 -8.57 16.70 -2.74
C ASN A 150 -8.10 15.64 -3.73
N ILE A 151 -8.45 14.37 -3.50
CA ILE A 151 -8.17 13.28 -4.43
C ILE A 151 -8.88 13.51 -5.77
N ARG A 152 -10.18 13.81 -5.75
CA ARG A 152 -10.96 14.09 -6.97
C ARG A 152 -10.39 15.26 -7.76
N GLU A 153 -10.07 16.35 -7.07
CA GLU A 153 -9.49 17.54 -7.71
C GLU A 153 -8.12 17.25 -8.32
N THR A 154 -7.26 16.51 -7.60
CA THR A 154 -5.95 16.10 -8.09
C THR A 154 -6.05 15.19 -9.32
N LEU A 155 -6.93 14.18 -9.29
CA LEU A 155 -7.17 13.29 -10.42
C LEU A 155 -7.68 14.06 -11.66
N ARG A 156 -8.61 14.99 -11.48
CA ARG A 156 -9.11 15.84 -12.56
C ARG A 156 -7.99 16.68 -13.17
N LYS A 157 -7.18 17.37 -12.35
CA LYS A 157 -6.06 18.19 -12.82
C LYS A 157 -4.98 17.34 -13.50
N ALA A 158 -4.72 16.15 -12.98
CA ALA A 158 -3.77 15.22 -13.57
C ALA A 158 -4.23 14.74 -14.95
N ALA A 159 -5.51 14.40 -15.11
CA ALA A 159 -6.08 13.98 -16.40
C ALA A 159 -6.10 15.09 -17.47
N GLU A 160 -6.17 16.36 -17.04
CA GLU A 160 -6.05 17.50 -17.95
C GLU A 160 -4.62 17.73 -18.45
N LYS A 161 -3.63 17.30 -17.65
CA LYS A 161 -2.21 17.58 -17.90
C LYS A 161 -1.44 16.39 -18.44
N TYR A 162 -1.81 15.18 -18.08
CA TYR A 162 -1.10 13.95 -18.36
C TYR A 162 -2.02 12.90 -19.00
N PRO A 163 -1.46 11.91 -19.69
CA PRO A 163 -2.25 10.82 -20.27
C PRO A 163 -2.69 9.80 -19.19
N ALA A 164 -3.47 10.26 -18.21
CA ALA A 164 -3.97 9.44 -17.12
C ALA A 164 -5.18 8.62 -17.55
N ASP A 165 -5.11 7.30 -17.36
CA ASP A 165 -6.20 6.38 -17.58
C ASP A 165 -7.11 6.34 -16.36
N LEU A 166 -8.17 7.12 -16.37
CA LEU A 166 -9.13 7.18 -15.27
C LEU A 166 -9.98 5.91 -15.12
N SER A 167 -9.88 4.96 -16.05
CA SER A 167 -10.49 3.64 -15.88
C SER A 167 -9.66 2.72 -14.96
N ARG A 168 -8.38 3.04 -14.75
CA ARG A 168 -7.44 2.25 -13.96
C ARG A 168 -6.79 3.10 -12.87
N ILE A 169 -7.62 3.53 -11.91
CA ILE A 169 -7.17 4.24 -10.71
C ILE A 169 -7.10 3.26 -9.56
N TYR A 170 -5.92 3.09 -8.98
CA TYR A 170 -5.69 2.25 -7.81
C TYR A 170 -5.29 3.12 -6.62
N LEU A 171 -6.05 3.02 -5.53
CA LEU A 171 -5.69 3.68 -4.28
C LEU A 171 -4.63 2.86 -3.54
N VAL A 172 -3.67 3.56 -2.97
CA VAL A 172 -2.62 2.96 -2.12
C VAL A 172 -2.55 3.72 -0.81
N GLY A 173 -2.38 3.02 0.30
CA GLY A 173 -2.14 3.68 1.57
C GLY A 173 -1.45 2.78 2.59
N HIS A 174 -0.62 3.40 3.42
CA HIS A 174 0.10 2.73 4.50
C HIS A 174 -0.46 3.15 5.85
N SER A 175 -0.60 2.17 6.78
CA SER A 175 -1.03 2.44 8.16
C SER A 175 -2.36 3.22 8.20
N PHE A 176 -2.44 4.33 8.92
CA PHE A 176 -3.64 5.18 8.99
C PHE A 176 -4.11 5.67 7.61
N SER A 177 -3.20 6.04 6.71
CA SER A 177 -3.56 6.44 5.34
C SER A 177 -4.16 5.30 4.53
N GLY A 178 -3.79 4.05 4.82
CA GLY A 178 -4.41 2.86 4.23
C GLY A 178 -5.85 2.67 4.71
N SER A 179 -6.13 2.89 5.99
CA SER A 179 -7.50 2.87 6.52
C SER A 179 -8.35 3.97 5.86
N CYS A 180 -7.80 5.17 5.68
CA CYS A 180 -8.47 6.25 4.96
C CYS A 180 -8.70 5.90 3.48
N ALA A 181 -7.72 5.27 2.81
CA ALA A 181 -7.88 4.79 1.44
C ALA A 181 -9.02 3.76 1.33
N GLY A 182 -9.12 2.84 2.29
CA GLY A 182 -10.23 1.89 2.39
C GLY A 182 -11.58 2.58 2.52
N ARG A 183 -11.70 3.57 3.40
CA ARG A 183 -12.92 4.39 3.56
C ARG A 183 -13.28 5.12 2.27
N ILE A 184 -12.31 5.76 1.63
CA ILE A 184 -12.51 6.51 0.38
C ILE A 184 -12.94 5.57 -0.76
N ALA A 185 -12.30 4.39 -0.87
CA ALA A 185 -12.69 3.40 -1.85
C ALA A 185 -14.15 2.93 -1.68
N VAL A 186 -14.59 2.77 -0.43
CA VAL A 186 -15.97 2.38 -0.10
C VAL A 186 -16.98 3.50 -0.38
N SER A 187 -16.60 4.76 -0.18
CA SER A 187 -17.49 5.91 -0.42
C SER A 187 -17.73 6.19 -1.91
N GLU A 188 -16.76 5.88 -2.78
CA GLU A 188 -16.83 6.10 -4.24
C GLU A 188 -16.36 4.86 -5.04
N PRO A 189 -16.99 3.69 -4.84
CA PRO A 189 -16.47 2.41 -5.34
C PRO A 189 -16.44 2.31 -6.88
N GLU A 190 -17.29 3.03 -7.58
CA GLU A 190 -17.32 3.07 -9.04
C GLU A 190 -16.14 3.81 -9.68
N ARG A 191 -15.36 4.55 -8.87
CA ARG A 191 -14.22 5.33 -9.35
C ARG A 191 -12.93 4.54 -9.37
N TYR A 192 -12.73 3.66 -8.38
CA TYR A 192 -11.44 3.01 -8.15
C TYR A 192 -11.44 1.56 -8.66
N ALA A 193 -10.48 1.22 -9.49
CA ALA A 193 -10.32 -0.13 -10.04
C ALA A 193 -9.70 -1.11 -9.04
N GLY A 194 -9.09 -0.61 -7.97
CA GLY A 194 -8.55 -1.45 -6.91
C GLY A 194 -7.96 -0.66 -5.75
N LEU A 195 -7.61 -1.38 -4.69
CA LEU A 195 -7.08 -0.86 -3.44
C LEU A 195 -5.87 -1.67 -2.99
N CYS A 196 -4.79 -1.00 -2.65
CA CYS A 196 -3.61 -1.58 -2.00
C CYS A 196 -3.46 -1.02 -0.59
N MET A 197 -3.52 -1.88 0.41
CA MET A 197 -3.35 -1.55 1.83
C MET A 197 -2.05 -2.14 2.36
N LEU A 198 -1.20 -1.29 2.94
CA LEU A 198 0.11 -1.66 3.43
C LEU A 198 0.13 -1.50 4.96
N GLY A 199 0.29 -2.59 5.70
CA GLY A 199 0.23 -2.56 7.16
C GLY A 199 -1.00 -1.81 7.68
N SER A 200 -2.18 -2.07 7.12
CA SER A 200 -3.39 -1.29 7.37
C SER A 200 -4.64 -2.16 7.41
N GLN A 201 -5.69 -1.63 8.02
CA GLN A 201 -7.00 -2.30 8.15
C GLN A 201 -8.14 -1.30 7.97
N TYR A 202 -9.24 -1.75 7.36
CA TYR A 202 -10.50 -1.03 7.29
C TYR A 202 -11.67 -2.00 7.31
N SER A 203 -12.50 -1.92 8.34
CA SER A 203 -13.58 -2.88 8.61
C SER A 203 -14.98 -2.42 8.19
N GLY A 204 -15.11 -1.22 7.60
CA GLY A 204 -16.40 -0.68 7.19
C GLY A 204 -17.33 -0.29 8.36
N LEU A 205 -16.82 -0.21 9.60
CA LEU A 205 -17.66 0.10 10.79
C LEU A 205 -18.31 1.48 10.75
N ASP A 206 -17.72 2.42 10.04
CA ASP A 206 -18.22 3.77 9.83
C ASP A 206 -19.03 3.93 8.53
N SER A 207 -19.19 2.83 7.78
CA SER A 207 -19.97 2.86 6.54
C SER A 207 -21.47 2.77 6.83
N THR A 208 -22.25 3.58 6.13
CA THR A 208 -23.70 3.50 6.15
C THR A 208 -24.19 2.27 5.39
N GLU A 209 -25.45 1.84 5.63
CA GLU A 209 -26.07 0.74 4.87
C GLU A 209 -26.08 1.04 3.37
N LYS A 210 -26.39 2.28 2.99
CA LYS A 210 -26.39 2.74 1.59
C LYS A 210 -25.01 2.64 0.94
N GLU A 211 -23.96 3.00 1.64
CA GLU A 211 -22.58 2.85 1.17
C GLU A 211 -22.22 1.38 1.03
N THR A 212 -22.60 0.56 1.98
CA THR A 212 -22.38 -0.90 1.91
C THR A 212 -23.09 -1.54 0.72
N GLU A 213 -24.34 -1.16 0.43
CA GLU A 213 -25.06 -1.61 -0.77
C GLU A 213 -24.39 -1.13 -2.05
N ARG A 214 -23.96 0.14 -2.09
CA ARG A 214 -23.28 0.71 -3.25
C ARG A 214 -21.97 -0.03 -3.54
N VAL A 215 -21.13 -0.28 -2.52
CA VAL A 215 -19.87 -0.98 -2.73
C VAL A 215 -20.06 -2.44 -3.11
N ARG A 216 -21.11 -3.11 -2.63
CA ARG A 216 -21.47 -4.47 -3.10
C ARG A 216 -21.79 -4.50 -4.59
N LYS A 217 -22.48 -3.47 -5.09
CA LYS A 217 -22.80 -3.37 -6.52
C LYS A 217 -21.55 -3.24 -7.37
N TYR A 218 -20.61 -2.39 -6.95
CA TYR A 218 -19.43 -2.06 -7.76
C TYR A 218 -18.23 -2.94 -7.45
N ARG A 219 -18.15 -3.56 -6.26
CA ARG A 219 -17.03 -4.37 -5.77
C ARG A 219 -15.71 -3.60 -5.79
N ILE A 220 -14.70 -4.01 -5.06
CA ILE A 220 -13.36 -3.39 -5.04
C ILE A 220 -12.33 -4.49 -4.86
N PRO A 221 -11.56 -4.84 -5.90
CA PRO A 221 -10.42 -5.71 -5.75
C PRO A 221 -9.41 -5.09 -4.78
N ARG A 222 -8.86 -5.92 -3.90
CA ARG A 222 -8.01 -5.45 -2.83
C ARG A 222 -6.79 -6.33 -2.67
N ILE A 223 -5.62 -5.71 -2.46
CA ILE A 223 -4.43 -6.39 -1.96
C ILE A 223 -4.00 -5.79 -0.63
N ASP A 224 -3.66 -6.66 0.33
CA ASP A 224 -3.10 -6.31 1.63
C ASP A 224 -1.71 -6.87 1.75
N VAL A 225 -0.76 -6.03 2.14
CA VAL A 225 0.62 -6.44 2.40
C VAL A 225 0.99 -6.10 3.83
N HIS A 226 1.32 -7.13 4.62
CA HIS A 226 1.70 -6.99 6.03
C HIS A 226 2.99 -7.72 6.34
N GLY A 227 3.76 -7.21 7.29
CA GLY A 227 4.85 -7.93 7.90
C GLY A 227 4.35 -8.98 8.90
N THR A 228 4.92 -10.19 8.92
CA THR A 228 4.54 -11.20 9.92
C THR A 228 5.06 -10.86 11.32
N ALA A 229 6.01 -9.93 11.45
CA ALA A 229 6.45 -9.35 12.72
C ALA A 229 5.79 -7.99 13.02
N GLU A 230 4.74 -7.65 12.30
CA GLU A 230 3.92 -6.46 12.52
C GLU A 230 3.42 -6.40 13.96
N LYS A 231 3.69 -5.27 14.64
CA LYS A 231 3.37 -5.08 16.05
C LYS A 231 2.29 -4.02 16.29
N ILE A 232 1.96 -3.26 15.27
CA ILE A 232 1.01 -2.15 15.38
C ILE A 232 -0.37 -2.60 14.90
N LEU A 233 -0.45 -3.21 13.71
CA LEU A 233 -1.67 -3.75 13.12
C LEU A 233 -1.40 -5.17 12.61
N PRO A 234 -1.27 -6.15 13.52
CA PRO A 234 -0.89 -7.51 13.14
C PRO A 234 -1.97 -8.16 12.27
N PHE A 235 -1.52 -8.77 11.19
CA PHE A 235 -2.33 -9.62 10.32
C PHE A 235 -2.84 -10.84 11.10
N ASN A 236 -1.91 -11.41 11.81
CA ASN A 236 -2.08 -12.63 12.57
C ASN A 236 -2.01 -12.29 14.07
N ARG A 237 -2.83 -12.98 14.84
CA ARG A 237 -3.14 -12.82 16.24
C ARG A 237 -2.01 -13.11 17.23
N ASP A 238 -1.08 -13.99 16.85
CA ASP A 238 -0.06 -14.53 17.77
C ASP A 238 1.21 -13.71 17.84
N SER A 239 1.24 -12.53 17.23
CA SER A 239 2.38 -11.61 17.41
C SER A 239 2.59 -11.17 18.87
N GLY A 240 1.62 -11.50 19.77
CA GLY A 240 1.74 -11.34 21.22
C GLY A 240 1.96 -9.91 21.72
N ILE A 241 1.85 -8.91 20.83
CA ILE A 241 2.21 -7.54 21.14
C ILE A 241 0.96 -6.67 21.06
N PRO A 242 0.60 -6.00 22.15
CA PRO A 242 -0.52 -5.07 22.16
C PRO A 242 -0.25 -3.93 21.17
N ALA A 243 -1.29 -3.54 20.42
CA ALA A 243 -1.29 -2.33 19.62
C ALA A 243 -0.82 -1.14 20.45
N SER A 244 -0.10 -0.21 19.82
CA SER A 244 0.37 0.97 20.53
C SER A 244 -0.79 1.71 21.20
N PRO A 245 -0.72 2.00 22.50
CA PRO A 245 -1.78 2.72 23.22
C PRO A 245 -2.16 4.08 22.63
N LYS A 246 -1.26 4.67 21.84
CA LYS A 246 -1.48 5.98 21.18
C LYS A 246 -2.41 5.93 19.96
N VAL A 247 -2.62 4.77 19.37
CA VAL A 247 -3.53 4.60 18.22
C VAL A 247 -4.94 4.27 18.68
N VAL A 248 -5.13 3.98 19.98
CA VAL A 248 -6.32 3.33 20.51
C VAL A 248 -6.82 4.03 21.78
N GLU A 249 -6.97 5.35 21.75
CA GLU A 249 -7.54 6.07 22.90
C GLU A 249 -9.00 5.66 23.23
N ASN A 250 -9.68 4.91 22.34
CA ASN A 250 -11.09 4.52 22.51
C ASN A 250 -11.42 3.05 22.22
N VAL A 251 -10.43 2.17 22.06
CA VAL A 251 -10.67 0.73 21.81
C VAL A 251 -9.86 -0.10 22.81
N THR A 252 -10.50 -1.01 23.51
CA THR A 252 -9.80 -1.86 24.46
C THR A 252 -8.86 -2.84 23.75
N PRO A 253 -7.67 -3.16 24.30
CA PRO A 253 -6.70 -4.08 23.66
C PRO A 253 -7.28 -5.47 23.34
N THR A 254 -8.31 -5.90 24.03
CA THR A 254 -9.03 -7.15 23.82
C THR A 254 -9.91 -7.15 22.56
N ASP A 255 -10.37 -5.97 22.11
CA ASP A 255 -11.28 -5.84 20.97
C ASP A 255 -10.54 -5.75 19.62
N MET A 256 -9.26 -5.35 19.65
CA MET A 256 -8.48 -5.08 18.43
C MET A 256 -7.85 -6.32 17.77
N GLY A 257 -7.73 -7.45 18.48
CA GLY A 257 -7.05 -8.61 17.91
C GLY A 257 -7.93 -9.40 16.94
N LYS A 258 -8.77 -10.22 17.50
CA LYS A 258 -9.52 -11.26 16.78
C LYS A 258 -10.71 -10.72 16.03
N GLU A 259 -11.50 -9.95 16.73
CA GLU A 259 -12.78 -9.47 16.22
C GLU A 259 -12.59 -8.39 15.16
N ALA A 260 -11.57 -7.53 15.30
CA ALA A 260 -11.27 -6.53 14.29
C ALA A 260 -10.79 -7.16 12.98
N CYS A 261 -9.88 -8.14 13.03
CA CYS A 261 -9.44 -8.87 11.85
C CYS A 261 -10.59 -9.65 11.20
N TRP A 262 -11.43 -10.32 12.02
CA TRP A 262 -12.60 -11.04 11.52
C TRP A 262 -13.62 -10.10 10.88
N ARG A 263 -13.91 -8.94 11.50
CA ARG A 263 -14.84 -7.94 10.94
C ARG A 263 -14.34 -7.39 9.62
N GLU A 264 -13.06 -7.08 9.52
CA GLU A 264 -12.44 -6.64 8.30
C GLU A 264 -12.56 -7.69 7.19
N GLN A 265 -12.15 -8.91 7.46
CA GLN A 265 -12.25 -10.03 6.52
C GLN A 265 -13.70 -10.24 6.07
N THR A 266 -14.65 -10.25 7.01
CA THR A 266 -16.07 -10.42 6.72
C THR A 266 -16.61 -9.29 5.86
N PHE A 267 -16.24 -8.03 6.15
CA PHE A 267 -16.66 -6.87 5.36
C PHE A 267 -16.20 -6.99 3.91
N TRP A 268 -14.90 -7.15 3.68
CA TRP A 268 -14.33 -7.20 2.33
C TRP A 268 -14.78 -8.41 1.53
N ARG A 269 -14.91 -9.56 2.16
CA ARG A 269 -15.48 -10.77 1.52
C ARG A 269 -16.91 -10.54 1.10
N THR A 270 -17.72 -9.95 1.97
CA THR A 270 -19.13 -9.68 1.69
C THR A 270 -19.32 -8.73 0.52
N ILE A 271 -18.58 -7.61 0.49
CA ILE A 271 -18.74 -6.63 -0.60
C ILE A 271 -18.20 -7.12 -1.94
N ASN A 272 -17.27 -8.07 -1.93
CA ASN A 272 -16.68 -8.66 -3.13
C ASN A 272 -17.37 -9.96 -3.59
N GLY A 273 -18.42 -10.41 -2.89
CA GLY A 273 -19.12 -11.65 -3.24
C GLY A 273 -18.27 -12.91 -3.00
N CYS A 274 -17.33 -12.84 -2.08
CA CYS A 274 -16.48 -13.96 -1.71
C CYS A 274 -17.12 -14.86 -0.65
N ARG A 275 -16.59 -16.07 -0.49
CA ARG A 275 -17.03 -17.01 0.54
C ARG A 275 -17.01 -16.37 1.92
N SER A 276 -18.08 -16.56 2.68
CA SER A 276 -18.17 -16.07 4.07
C SER A 276 -17.13 -16.75 4.97
N PHE A 277 -16.77 -16.05 6.02
CA PHE A 277 -15.71 -16.43 6.94
C PHE A 277 -16.24 -16.24 8.38
N LYS A 278 -16.15 -17.28 9.21
CA LYS A 278 -16.65 -17.26 10.58
C LYS A 278 -15.54 -16.93 11.57
N LEU A 279 -15.90 -16.40 12.72
CA LEU A 279 -14.92 -16.11 13.78
C LEU A 279 -14.20 -17.39 14.25
N GLU A 280 -14.93 -18.50 14.34
CA GLU A 280 -14.37 -19.81 14.70
C GLU A 280 -13.31 -20.29 13.70
N ASP A 281 -13.48 -19.95 12.41
CA ASP A 281 -12.50 -20.29 11.37
C ASP A 281 -11.17 -19.58 11.62
N THR A 282 -11.22 -18.31 12.10
CA THR A 282 -10.00 -17.56 12.50
C THR A 282 -9.32 -18.17 13.71
N GLU A 283 -10.12 -18.62 14.69
CA GLU A 283 -9.60 -19.14 15.96
C GLU A 283 -8.84 -20.45 15.80
N ASN A 284 -9.24 -21.25 14.85
CA ASN A 284 -8.72 -22.60 14.66
C ASN A 284 -7.68 -22.71 13.55
N ILE A 285 -7.52 -21.68 12.71
CA ILE A 285 -6.74 -21.80 11.47
C ILE A 285 -5.29 -22.20 11.73
N GLN A 286 -4.66 -21.67 12.76
CA GLN A 286 -3.29 -22.04 13.12
C GLN A 286 -3.14 -23.46 13.64
N GLN A 287 -4.21 -24.02 14.22
CA GLN A 287 -4.21 -25.37 14.75
C GLN A 287 -4.74 -26.38 13.76
N THR A 288 -5.63 -26.00 12.84
CA THR A 288 -6.36 -26.90 11.96
C THR A 288 -5.92 -26.85 10.51
N SER A 289 -5.44 -25.71 10.01
CA SER A 289 -4.92 -25.62 8.65
C SER A 289 -3.57 -26.34 8.53
N ARG A 290 -3.39 -27.06 7.43
CA ARG A 290 -2.09 -27.61 7.02
C ARG A 290 -1.34 -26.70 6.05
N ASP A 291 -1.97 -25.64 5.59
CA ASP A 291 -1.38 -24.67 4.68
C ASP A 291 -0.62 -23.61 5.48
N ILE A 292 0.68 -23.49 5.21
CA ILE A 292 1.55 -22.53 5.89
C ILE A 292 1.14 -21.08 5.59
N VAL A 293 0.60 -20.80 4.40
CA VAL A 293 0.18 -19.44 4.02
C VAL A 293 -1.04 -19.05 4.84
N GLU A 294 -2.04 -19.92 4.97
CA GLU A 294 -3.20 -19.68 5.83
C GLU A 294 -2.80 -19.48 7.29
N GLN A 295 -1.85 -20.28 7.79
CA GLN A 295 -1.33 -20.11 9.16
C GLN A 295 -0.65 -18.78 9.37
N LYS A 296 0.15 -18.33 8.40
CA LYS A 296 0.90 -17.05 8.49
C LYS A 296 -0.01 -15.83 8.32
N ILE A 297 -1.01 -15.93 7.48
CA ILE A 297 -1.98 -14.85 7.21
C ILE A 297 -3.12 -14.87 8.24
N GLY A 298 -3.56 -16.01 8.71
CA GLY A 298 -4.62 -16.16 9.70
C GLY A 298 -6.02 -16.12 9.11
N THR A 299 -6.19 -16.48 7.83
CA THR A 299 -7.50 -16.57 7.15
C THR A 299 -7.55 -17.74 6.17
N LEU A 300 -8.76 -18.21 5.84
CA LEU A 300 -8.97 -19.22 4.81
C LEU A 300 -8.73 -18.63 3.42
N LEU A 301 -8.06 -19.38 2.56
CA LEU A 301 -7.65 -18.95 1.23
C LEU A 301 -8.00 -20.03 0.21
N GLU A 302 -8.33 -19.62 -1.03
CA GLU A 302 -8.61 -20.57 -2.12
C GLU A 302 -7.36 -20.90 -2.93
N ASN A 303 -6.43 -19.95 -3.08
CA ASN A 303 -5.15 -20.17 -3.75
C ASN A 303 -4.02 -19.66 -2.86
N THR A 304 -3.00 -20.48 -2.69
CA THR A 304 -1.86 -20.15 -1.82
C THR A 304 -0.54 -20.39 -2.53
N GLU A 305 0.42 -19.54 -2.23
CA GLU A 305 1.77 -19.65 -2.79
C GLU A 305 2.80 -19.03 -1.83
N VAL A 306 4.02 -19.55 -1.81
CA VAL A 306 5.17 -18.95 -1.13
C VAL A 306 6.18 -18.53 -2.19
N ARG A 307 6.42 -17.23 -2.31
CA ARG A 307 7.50 -16.67 -3.15
C ARG A 307 8.67 -16.25 -2.29
N ILE A 308 9.89 -16.54 -2.74
CA ILE A 308 11.10 -16.01 -2.12
C ILE A 308 11.54 -14.80 -2.95
N LEU A 309 11.40 -13.60 -2.37
CA LEU A 309 11.78 -12.34 -3.02
C LEU A 309 12.90 -11.68 -2.21
N GLY A 310 14.05 -11.44 -2.84
CA GLY A 310 15.24 -10.93 -2.15
C GLY A 310 15.70 -11.78 -0.97
N GLY A 311 15.49 -13.10 -1.02
CA GLY A 311 15.80 -14.03 0.05
C GLY A 311 14.77 -14.10 1.19
N VAL A 312 13.66 -13.33 1.11
CA VAL A 312 12.62 -13.30 2.15
C VAL A 312 11.35 -14.01 1.66
N PRO A 313 10.78 -14.94 2.45
CA PRO A 313 9.50 -15.57 2.12
C PRO A 313 8.35 -14.55 2.12
N HIS A 314 7.55 -14.59 1.07
CA HIS A 314 6.27 -13.88 0.94
C HIS A 314 5.18 -14.92 0.82
N TYR A 315 4.29 -14.95 1.80
CA TYR A 315 3.12 -15.82 1.87
C TYR A 315 1.98 -15.13 1.18
N ILE A 316 1.58 -15.63 0.00
CA ILE A 316 0.59 -15.00 -0.87
C ILE A 316 -0.64 -15.89 -0.91
N GLY A 317 -1.81 -15.31 -0.65
CA GLY A 317 -3.05 -16.05 -0.69
C GLY A 317 -4.21 -15.24 -1.25
N ASP A 318 -5.01 -15.87 -2.10
CA ASP A 318 -6.16 -15.24 -2.74
C ASP A 318 -7.48 -15.73 -2.14
N VAL A 319 -8.42 -14.80 -2.04
CA VAL A 319 -9.84 -15.07 -1.76
C VAL A 319 -10.62 -14.81 -3.04
N THR A 320 -11.36 -15.81 -3.49
CA THR A 320 -12.10 -15.76 -4.75
C THR A 320 -13.58 -15.46 -4.53
N ASP A 321 -14.21 -14.87 -5.54
CA ASP A 321 -15.67 -14.75 -5.60
C ASP A 321 -16.31 -16.07 -6.07
N GLU A 322 -17.65 -16.09 -6.20
CA GLU A 322 -18.42 -17.25 -6.62
C GLU A 322 -18.05 -17.76 -8.03
N THR A 323 -17.44 -16.92 -8.87
CA THR A 323 -16.97 -17.29 -10.21
C THR A 323 -15.57 -17.89 -10.22
N GLY A 324 -14.87 -17.87 -9.08
CA GLY A 324 -13.50 -18.30 -8.94
C GLY A 324 -12.47 -17.18 -9.25
N GLN A 325 -12.94 -15.95 -9.47
CA GLN A 325 -12.06 -14.80 -9.68
C GLN A 325 -11.49 -14.32 -8.35
N ALA A 326 -10.16 -14.17 -8.27
CA ALA A 326 -9.50 -13.58 -7.11
C ALA A 326 -9.88 -12.11 -6.98
N MET A 327 -10.54 -11.76 -5.86
CA MET A 327 -10.98 -10.40 -5.54
C MET A 327 -10.18 -9.80 -4.38
N ILE A 328 -9.61 -10.63 -3.53
CA ILE A 328 -8.77 -10.20 -2.42
C ILE A 328 -7.48 -11.01 -2.46
N ARG A 329 -6.35 -10.31 -2.37
CA ARG A 329 -5.03 -10.91 -2.18
C ARG A 329 -4.45 -10.48 -0.85
N HIS A 330 -4.01 -11.44 -0.07
CA HIS A 330 -3.27 -11.22 1.16
C HIS A 330 -1.81 -11.59 0.99
N VAL A 331 -0.91 -10.76 1.48
CA VAL A 331 0.53 -11.01 1.46
C VAL A 331 1.11 -10.83 2.84
N GLY A 332 1.63 -11.91 3.42
CA GLY A 332 2.44 -11.89 4.64
C GLY A 332 3.93 -11.89 4.29
N VAL A 333 4.69 -10.90 4.73
CA VAL A 333 6.14 -10.82 4.49
C VAL A 333 6.88 -11.28 5.73
N GLU A 334 7.63 -12.39 5.64
CA GLU A 334 8.26 -13.02 6.80
C GLU A 334 9.16 -12.05 7.56
N GLY A 335 8.80 -11.83 8.84
CA GLY A 335 9.52 -10.98 9.80
C GLY A 335 9.66 -9.51 9.43
N ALA A 336 8.94 -9.01 8.43
CA ALA A 336 8.92 -7.58 8.13
C ALA A 336 8.15 -6.81 9.23
N PRO A 337 8.58 -5.57 9.54
CA PRO A 337 7.93 -4.70 10.52
C PRO A 337 6.76 -3.93 9.88
N HIS A 338 6.23 -2.95 10.65
CA HIS A 338 5.18 -2.04 10.19
C HIS A 338 5.69 -0.98 9.19
N TYR A 339 6.20 -1.43 8.06
CA TYR A 339 6.62 -0.56 6.96
C TYR A 339 6.36 -1.25 5.62
N PRO A 340 6.08 -0.51 4.54
CA PRO A 340 5.91 -1.09 3.21
C PRO A 340 7.09 -1.98 2.83
N SER A 341 6.81 -3.19 2.35
CA SER A 341 7.85 -4.15 2.02
C SER A 341 8.58 -3.78 0.72
N ALA A 342 9.80 -4.29 0.54
CA ALA A 342 10.63 -4.00 -0.61
C ALA A 342 10.00 -4.39 -1.97
N TYR A 343 8.99 -5.26 -1.97
CA TYR A 343 8.34 -5.79 -3.18
C TYR A 343 6.84 -5.51 -3.22
N CYS A 344 6.32 -4.63 -2.34
CA CYS A 344 4.88 -4.39 -2.24
C CYS A 344 4.28 -3.79 -3.52
N ALA A 345 5.02 -2.94 -4.22
CA ALA A 345 4.56 -2.29 -5.44
C ALA A 345 4.40 -3.29 -6.60
N GLU A 346 5.37 -4.19 -6.80
CA GLU A 346 5.30 -5.25 -7.80
C GLU A 346 4.16 -6.23 -7.52
N LEU A 347 4.04 -6.67 -6.26
CA LEU A 347 2.98 -7.58 -5.85
C LEU A 347 1.59 -6.95 -6.02
N ALA A 348 1.48 -5.65 -5.72
CA ALA A 348 0.26 -4.91 -5.96
C ALA A 348 -0.04 -4.77 -7.46
N TRP A 349 0.97 -4.49 -8.29
CA TRP A 349 0.81 -4.43 -9.72
C TRP A 349 0.39 -5.78 -10.29
N ASP A 350 1.08 -6.87 -9.97
CA ASP A 350 0.78 -8.24 -10.42
C ASP A 350 -0.67 -8.67 -10.17
N PHE A 351 -1.29 -8.09 -9.15
CA PHE A 351 -2.69 -8.37 -8.82
C PHE A 351 -3.66 -7.37 -9.43
N LEU A 352 -3.42 -6.07 -9.26
CA LEU A 352 -4.41 -5.03 -9.54
C LEU A 352 -4.47 -4.62 -11.02
N HIS A 353 -3.39 -4.74 -11.80
CA HIS A 353 -3.36 -4.25 -13.18
C HIS A 353 -4.41 -4.90 -14.10
N ARG A 354 -4.95 -6.05 -13.72
CA ARG A 354 -6.00 -6.80 -14.41
C ARG A 354 -7.39 -6.18 -14.27
N PHE A 355 -7.55 -5.22 -13.37
CA PHE A 355 -8.83 -4.61 -13.08
C PHE A 355 -8.92 -3.21 -13.67
N SER A 356 -10.08 -2.90 -14.22
CA SER A 356 -10.42 -1.57 -14.72
C SER A 356 -11.89 -1.24 -14.43
N ARG A 357 -12.26 0.03 -14.59
CA ARG A 357 -13.64 0.50 -14.46
C ARG A 357 -14.18 0.96 -15.80
N ASP A 358 -15.38 0.57 -16.12
CA ASP A 358 -16.11 1.24 -17.19
C ASP A 358 -16.39 2.70 -16.77
N GLN A 359 -15.95 3.66 -17.59
CA GLN A 359 -16.04 5.08 -17.23
C GLN A 359 -17.47 5.65 -17.23
N HIS A 360 -18.44 4.96 -17.86
CA HIS A 360 -19.84 5.39 -17.93
C HIS A 360 -20.71 4.70 -16.87
N THR A 361 -20.49 3.41 -16.65
CA THR A 361 -21.31 2.60 -15.74
C THR A 361 -20.67 2.42 -14.36
N GLY A 362 -19.34 2.58 -14.27
CA GLY A 362 -18.55 2.27 -13.08
C GLY A 362 -18.37 0.78 -12.85
N GLU A 363 -18.86 -0.08 -13.74
CA GLU A 363 -18.72 -1.54 -13.60
C GLU A 363 -17.28 -1.98 -13.60
N LEU A 364 -16.96 -2.94 -12.73
CA LEU A 364 -15.65 -3.55 -12.67
C LEU A 364 -15.45 -4.50 -13.85
N ARG A 365 -14.33 -4.36 -14.54
CA ARG A 365 -13.87 -5.26 -15.60
C ARG A 365 -12.62 -5.99 -15.13
N TYR A 366 -12.49 -7.22 -15.57
CA TYR A 366 -11.32 -8.06 -15.31
C TYR A 366 -10.76 -8.58 -16.63
N GLU A 367 -9.48 -8.36 -16.87
CA GLU A 367 -8.75 -8.84 -18.04
C GLU A 367 -7.61 -9.74 -17.52
N PRO A 368 -7.72 -11.08 -17.65
CA PRO A 368 -6.62 -11.98 -17.31
C PRO A 368 -5.43 -11.76 -18.22
N ASP A 369 -4.21 -12.07 -17.74
CA ASP A 369 -2.97 -12.01 -18.51
C ASP A 369 -2.96 -12.92 -19.73
#